data_5f862017f35ab5c2a2de3b22520732b1
#
_entry.id   5f862017f35ab5c2a2de3b22520732b1
#
_cell.length_a   1.000
_cell.length_b   1.000
_cell.length_c   1.000
_cell.angle_alpha   90.00
_cell.angle_beta   90.00
_cell.angle_gamma   90.00
#
_symmetry.space_group_name_H-M   'P 1'
#
loop_
_entity.id
_entity.type
_entity.pdbx_description
1 polymer ?
#
loop_
_entity_poly.entity_id
_entity_poly.type
_entity_poly.pdbx_seq_one_letter_code
_entity_poly.pdbx_strand_id
1 'polypeptide(L)'
;MLLNTKQIMEIIPHRHPFLLVDTIESMIPGKSAVGYKCVTYVEPFFSGHFPDEPVMPGVLQIEACAQVGAVAILSLEENRGKTAYFGAINNARFKRKVVPGDRLRMECEIIKQKGPLGIGKAVATVDGETALTAELTFMIQ
;
A
#
# COMPACT_ATOMS: atom_id res chain seq x y z
N MET A 1 -4.73 -16.41 0.28
CA MET A 1 -3.60 -15.62 -0.26
C MET A 1 -3.51 -15.82 -1.76
N LEU A 2 -3.68 -14.76 -2.52
CA LEU A 2 -3.56 -14.81 -3.98
C LEU A 2 -2.10 -14.71 -4.43
N LEU A 3 -1.35 -13.74 -3.87
CA LEU A 3 0.05 -13.53 -4.17
C LEU A 3 0.88 -13.51 -2.88
N ASN A 4 2.00 -14.19 -2.90
CA ASN A 4 3.01 -14.10 -1.84
C ASN A 4 3.99 -12.96 -2.14
N THR A 5 4.91 -12.69 -1.22
CA THR A 5 5.88 -11.60 -1.34
C THR A 5 6.72 -11.70 -2.62
N LYS A 6 7.19 -12.90 -2.96
CA LYS A 6 8.00 -13.10 -4.16
C LYS A 6 7.22 -12.73 -5.43
N GLN A 7 5.97 -13.14 -5.51
CA GLN A 7 5.10 -12.83 -6.65
C GLN A 7 4.80 -11.33 -6.75
N ILE A 8 4.64 -10.65 -5.59
CA ILE A 8 4.48 -9.19 -5.54
C ILE A 8 5.73 -8.52 -6.11
N MET A 9 6.91 -9.00 -5.75
CA MET A 9 8.19 -8.46 -6.24
C MET A 9 8.36 -8.63 -7.75
N GLU A 10 7.66 -9.55 -8.37
CA GLU A 10 7.65 -9.72 -9.83
C GLU A 10 6.81 -8.64 -10.53
N ILE A 11 5.93 -7.96 -9.79
CA ILE A 11 5.01 -6.96 -10.33
C ILE A 11 5.49 -5.54 -10.03
N ILE A 12 5.89 -5.24 -8.78
CA ILE A 12 6.32 -3.90 -8.37
C ILE A 12 7.83 -3.88 -8.15
N PRO A 13 8.49 -2.73 -8.41
CA PRO A 13 9.96 -2.64 -8.29
C PRO A 13 10.46 -2.43 -6.86
N HIS A 14 9.58 -2.13 -5.92
CA HIS A 14 9.93 -1.86 -4.52
C HIS A 14 10.66 -3.04 -3.89
N ARG A 15 11.66 -2.76 -3.05
CA ARG A 15 12.48 -3.77 -2.36
C ARG A 15 12.71 -3.37 -0.92
N HIS A 16 13.12 -4.33 -0.10
CA HIS A 16 13.51 -4.05 1.29
C HIS A 16 14.51 -2.88 1.34
N PRO A 17 14.37 -1.88 2.23
CA PRO A 17 13.39 -1.83 3.33
C PRO A 17 12.09 -1.09 2.98
N PHE A 18 11.83 -0.81 1.71
CA PHE A 18 10.68 -0.01 1.27
C PHE A 18 9.52 -0.82 0.67
N LEU A 19 9.64 -2.13 0.58
CA LEU A 19 8.52 -3.00 0.22
C LEU A 19 7.64 -3.17 1.45
N LEU A 20 6.42 -2.63 1.39
CA LEU A 20 5.51 -2.57 2.53
C LEU A 20 4.24 -3.42 2.34
N VAL A 21 4.29 -4.40 1.44
CA VAL A 21 3.19 -5.34 1.20
C VAL A 21 3.74 -6.75 1.29
N ASP A 22 3.19 -7.56 2.17
CA ASP A 22 3.65 -8.93 2.35
C ASP A 22 2.86 -9.93 1.51
N THR A 23 1.54 -9.74 1.41
CA THR A 23 0.66 -10.62 0.62
C THR A 23 -0.42 -9.81 -0.07
N ILE A 24 -0.93 -10.36 -1.17
CA ILE A 24 -2.19 -9.91 -1.77
C ILE A 24 -3.23 -11.00 -1.52
N GLU A 25 -4.35 -10.61 -0.94
CA GLU A 25 -5.46 -11.51 -0.64
C GLU A 25 -6.38 -11.71 -1.84
N SER A 26 -6.73 -10.60 -2.49
CA SER A 26 -7.60 -10.59 -3.67
C SER A 26 -7.23 -9.42 -4.57
N MET A 27 -7.55 -9.55 -5.87
CA MET A 27 -7.22 -8.52 -6.83
C MET A 27 -8.13 -8.63 -8.05
N ILE A 28 -8.55 -7.47 -8.57
CA ILE A 28 -9.11 -7.34 -9.90
C ILE A 28 -8.10 -6.52 -10.70
N PRO A 29 -7.34 -7.14 -11.62
CA PRO A 29 -6.27 -6.42 -12.33
C PRO A 29 -6.75 -5.11 -12.94
N GLY A 30 -6.01 -4.04 -12.72
CA GLY A 30 -6.33 -2.71 -13.20
C GLY A 30 -7.41 -1.97 -12.41
N LYS A 31 -8.07 -2.61 -11.46
CA LYS A 31 -9.20 -2.02 -10.72
C LYS A 31 -9.00 -1.94 -9.22
N SER A 32 -8.61 -3.02 -8.59
CA SER A 32 -8.50 -3.03 -7.13
C SER A 32 -7.63 -4.17 -6.64
N ALA A 33 -7.12 -4.01 -5.43
CA ALA A 33 -6.45 -5.08 -4.71
C ALA A 33 -6.65 -4.91 -3.21
N VAL A 34 -6.61 -6.03 -2.51
CA VAL A 34 -6.57 -6.10 -1.05
C VAL A 34 -5.28 -6.82 -0.68
N GLY A 35 -4.46 -6.18 0.13
CA GLY A 35 -3.20 -6.74 0.58
C GLY A 35 -3.00 -6.56 2.07
N TYR A 36 -1.97 -7.20 2.60
CA TYR A 36 -1.63 -7.13 4.01
C TYR A 36 -0.16 -6.78 4.21
N LYS A 37 0.08 -6.00 5.25
CA LYS A 37 1.40 -5.81 5.85
C LYS A 37 1.38 -6.39 7.25
N CYS A 38 2.31 -7.30 7.53
CA CYS A 38 2.56 -7.77 8.89
C CYS A 38 3.47 -6.74 9.57
N VAL A 39 2.93 -5.98 10.52
CA VAL A 39 3.69 -4.93 11.18
C VAL A 39 4.49 -5.55 12.32
N THR A 40 5.82 -5.60 12.16
CA THR A 40 6.70 -6.18 13.16
C THR A 40 7.63 -5.14 13.77
N TYR A 41 8.05 -5.37 15.02
CA TYR A 41 8.94 -4.44 15.72
C TYR A 41 10.31 -4.27 15.04
N VAL A 42 10.74 -5.26 14.26
CA VAL A 42 12.04 -5.19 13.57
C VAL A 42 12.05 -4.29 12.34
N GLU A 43 10.93 -3.69 11.98
CA GLU A 43 10.90 -2.69 10.93
C GLU A 43 11.81 -1.51 11.28
N PRO A 44 12.68 -1.06 10.36
CA PRO A 44 13.69 -0.03 10.68
C PRO A 44 13.11 1.28 11.19
N PHE A 45 11.91 1.67 10.75
CA PHE A 45 11.32 2.95 11.14
C PHE A 45 10.93 3.02 12.62
N PHE A 46 10.72 1.90 13.31
CA PHE A 46 10.32 1.92 14.72
C PHE A 46 11.42 2.39 15.66
N SER A 47 12.69 2.27 15.28
CA SER A 47 13.78 2.75 16.12
C SER A 47 13.78 4.28 16.27
N GLY A 48 13.21 4.99 15.31
CA GLY A 48 13.13 6.45 15.32
C GLY A 48 11.73 7.01 15.52
N HIS A 49 10.68 6.17 15.43
CA HIS A 49 9.29 6.66 15.41
C HIS A 49 8.37 5.76 16.24
N PHE A 50 8.48 5.72 17.57
CA PHE A 50 9.42 6.45 18.41
C PHE A 50 10.10 5.47 19.37
N PRO A 51 11.29 5.80 19.94
CA PRO A 51 12.03 4.84 20.77
C PRO A 51 11.21 4.19 21.89
N ASP A 52 10.40 4.98 22.61
CA ASP A 52 9.60 4.47 23.72
C ASP A 52 8.14 4.16 23.36
N GLU A 53 7.72 4.48 22.14
CA GLU A 53 6.35 4.23 21.65
C GLU A 53 6.38 3.98 20.16
N PRO A 54 6.57 2.71 19.74
CA PRO A 54 6.64 2.38 18.33
C PRO A 54 5.28 2.52 17.65
N VAL A 55 5.22 3.40 16.66
CA VAL A 55 4.02 3.65 15.86
C VAL A 55 4.44 3.69 14.38
N MET A 56 3.73 2.97 13.53
CA MET A 56 4.01 3.01 12.10
C MET A 56 3.70 4.41 11.55
N PRO A 57 4.67 5.08 10.92
CA PRO A 57 4.44 6.42 10.36
C PRO A 57 3.24 6.43 9.42
N GLY A 58 2.36 7.41 9.58
CA GLY A 58 1.18 7.55 8.73
C GLY A 58 1.52 7.66 7.26
N VAL A 59 2.60 8.38 6.93
CA VAL A 59 3.05 8.52 5.54
C VAL A 59 3.49 7.20 4.93
N LEU A 60 4.01 6.27 5.73
CA LEU A 60 4.38 4.92 5.26
C LEU A 60 3.15 4.03 5.15
N GLN A 61 2.12 4.24 5.93
CA GLN A 61 0.84 3.55 5.75
C GLN A 61 0.20 3.94 4.41
N ILE A 62 0.27 5.22 4.05
CA ILE A 62 -0.18 5.71 2.74
C ILE A 62 0.64 5.05 1.63
N GLU A 63 1.96 5.02 1.78
CA GLU A 63 2.84 4.36 0.81
C GLU A 63 2.50 2.87 0.66
N ALA A 64 2.23 2.18 1.76
CA ALA A 64 1.85 0.76 1.72
C ALA A 64 0.54 0.55 0.93
N CYS A 65 -0.45 1.40 1.14
CA CYS A 65 -1.70 1.38 0.36
C CYS A 65 -1.45 1.65 -1.13
N ALA A 66 -0.56 2.59 -1.43
CA ALA A 66 -0.19 2.90 -2.81
C ALA A 66 0.49 1.70 -3.48
N GLN A 67 1.32 0.97 -2.76
CA GLN A 67 1.95 -0.25 -3.28
C GLN A 67 0.92 -1.33 -3.59
N VAL A 68 -0.11 -1.48 -2.77
CA VAL A 68 -1.23 -2.41 -3.06
C VAL A 68 -1.93 -1.99 -4.36
N GLY A 69 -2.21 -0.71 -4.52
CA GLY A 69 -2.78 -0.19 -5.77
C GLY A 69 -1.86 -0.38 -6.97
N ALA A 70 -0.56 -0.20 -6.77
CA ALA A 70 0.45 -0.43 -7.81
C ALA A 70 0.47 -1.89 -8.26
N VAL A 71 0.29 -2.84 -7.34
CA VAL A 71 0.19 -4.26 -7.70
C VAL A 71 -0.97 -4.47 -8.66
N ALA A 72 -2.14 -3.91 -8.37
CA ALA A 72 -3.30 -4.03 -9.25
C ALA A 72 -3.05 -3.45 -10.65
N ILE A 73 -2.46 -2.24 -10.71
CA ILE A 73 -2.22 -1.54 -11.97
C ILE A 73 -1.10 -2.18 -12.79
N LEU A 74 0.02 -2.50 -12.16
CA LEU A 74 1.20 -3.02 -12.84
C LEU A 74 1.10 -4.51 -13.16
N SER A 75 0.07 -5.19 -12.66
CA SER A 75 -0.23 -6.57 -13.04
C SER A 75 -0.78 -6.67 -14.46
N LEU A 76 -1.33 -5.58 -15.00
CA LEU A 76 -1.77 -5.54 -16.40
C LEU A 76 -0.56 -5.66 -17.33
N GLU A 77 -0.70 -6.44 -18.39
CA GLU A 77 0.41 -6.71 -19.30
C GLU A 77 0.98 -5.43 -19.93
N GLU A 78 0.12 -4.49 -20.31
CA GLU A 78 0.54 -3.20 -20.89
C GLU A 78 1.32 -2.32 -19.92
N ASN A 79 1.26 -2.59 -18.61
CA ASN A 79 1.96 -1.84 -17.59
C ASN A 79 3.17 -2.57 -16.99
N ARG A 80 3.43 -3.80 -17.43
CA ARG A 80 4.56 -4.59 -16.93
C ARG A 80 5.88 -3.86 -17.10
N GLY A 81 6.70 -3.86 -16.04
CA GLY A 81 8.01 -3.20 -16.05
C GLY A 81 7.96 -1.70 -15.83
N LYS A 82 6.79 -1.11 -15.75
CA LYS A 82 6.62 0.31 -15.45
C LYS A 82 6.69 0.57 -13.95
N THR A 83 6.81 1.84 -13.60
CA THR A 83 6.84 2.31 -12.21
C THR A 83 5.69 3.27 -11.96
N ALA A 84 5.07 3.18 -10.79
CA ALA A 84 4.04 4.10 -10.36
C ALA A 84 4.63 5.12 -9.39
N TYR A 85 4.40 6.40 -9.67
CA TYR A 85 4.87 7.52 -8.84
C TYR A 85 3.68 8.28 -8.28
N PHE A 86 3.81 8.78 -7.05
CA PHE A 86 2.81 9.69 -6.50
C PHE A 86 2.75 10.98 -7.30
N GLY A 87 1.52 11.42 -7.62
CA GLY A 87 1.25 12.77 -8.13
C GLY A 87 0.63 13.67 -7.08
N ALA A 88 -0.23 13.10 -6.23
CA ALA A 88 -0.89 13.84 -5.14
C ALA A 88 -1.46 12.86 -4.11
N ILE A 89 -1.66 13.38 -2.91
CA ILE A 89 -2.35 12.69 -1.82
C ILE A 89 -3.40 13.66 -1.30
N ASN A 90 -4.67 13.25 -1.32
CA ASN A 90 -5.78 14.07 -0.89
C ASN A 90 -6.61 13.39 0.19
N ASN A 91 -7.20 14.20 1.06
CA ASN A 91 -8.17 13.73 2.07
C ASN A 91 -7.63 12.58 2.94
N ALA A 92 -6.35 12.62 3.28
CA ALA A 92 -5.76 11.61 4.16
C ALA A 92 -6.24 11.83 5.60
N ARG A 93 -6.76 10.76 6.20
CA ARG A 93 -7.26 10.75 7.58
C ARG A 93 -6.69 9.54 8.30
N PHE A 94 -6.12 9.77 9.47
CA PHE A 94 -5.56 8.73 10.34
C PHE A 94 -6.47 8.59 11.55
N LYS A 95 -7.08 7.42 11.72
CA LYS A 95 -8.16 7.21 12.69
C LYS A 95 -7.76 6.35 13.88
N ARG A 96 -6.65 5.63 13.77
CA ARG A 96 -6.06 4.89 14.89
C ARG A 96 -4.57 4.69 14.62
N LYS A 97 -3.80 4.48 15.68
CA LYS A 97 -2.38 4.11 15.58
C LYS A 97 -2.24 2.69 15.05
N VAL A 98 -1.21 2.45 14.27
CA VAL A 98 -0.79 1.11 13.85
C VAL A 98 0.54 0.82 14.54
N VAL A 99 0.58 -0.28 15.27
CA VAL A 99 1.70 -0.62 16.16
C VAL A 99 2.23 -2.03 15.86
N PRO A 100 3.44 -2.36 16.35
CA PRO A 100 3.97 -3.72 16.17
C PRO A 100 2.99 -4.77 16.71
N GLY A 101 2.80 -5.83 15.94
CA GLY A 101 1.84 -6.89 16.22
C GLY A 101 0.54 -6.75 15.43
N ASP A 102 0.27 -5.58 14.86
CA ASP A 102 -0.89 -5.39 14.01
C ASP A 102 -0.68 -6.04 12.64
N ARG A 103 -1.78 -6.50 12.05
CA ARG A 103 -1.83 -6.92 10.67
C ARG A 103 -2.65 -5.89 9.90
N LEU A 104 -1.97 -5.07 9.12
CA LEU A 104 -2.60 -3.98 8.40
C LEU A 104 -3.22 -4.50 7.10
N ARG A 105 -4.55 -4.44 7.02
CA ARG A 105 -5.29 -4.76 5.79
C ARG A 105 -5.43 -3.49 4.98
N MET A 106 -5.00 -3.56 3.73
CA MET A 106 -5.03 -2.39 2.84
C MET A 106 -5.84 -2.72 1.61
N GLU A 107 -6.80 -1.87 1.31
CA GLU A 107 -7.61 -1.96 0.10
C GLU A 107 -7.40 -0.70 -0.72
N CYS A 108 -7.08 -0.86 -1.99
CA CYS A 108 -6.94 0.26 -2.92
C CYS A 108 -7.79 -0.03 -4.16
N GLU A 109 -8.73 0.87 -4.45
CA GLU A 109 -9.61 0.81 -5.60
C GLU A 109 -9.28 1.95 -6.56
N ILE A 110 -9.04 1.64 -7.82
CA ILE A 110 -8.80 2.64 -8.85
C ILE A 110 -10.15 3.17 -9.31
N ILE A 111 -10.45 4.42 -8.91
CA ILE A 111 -11.75 5.03 -9.18
C ILE A 111 -11.76 5.85 -10.47
N LYS A 112 -10.59 6.20 -11.00
CA LYS A 112 -10.46 6.93 -12.25
C LYS A 112 -9.09 6.67 -12.86
N GLN A 113 -9.07 6.45 -14.19
CA GLN A 113 -7.80 6.36 -14.91
C GLN A 113 -7.94 7.03 -16.27
N LYS A 114 -6.94 7.86 -16.61
CA LYS A 114 -6.87 8.55 -17.88
C LYS A 114 -5.42 8.53 -18.37
N GLY A 115 -5.13 7.63 -19.33
CA GLY A 115 -3.77 7.42 -19.79
C GLY A 115 -2.88 6.94 -18.63
N PRO A 116 -1.70 7.56 -18.45
CA PRO A 116 -0.78 7.20 -17.37
C PRO A 116 -1.21 7.71 -16.00
N LEU A 117 -2.23 8.58 -15.91
CA LEU A 117 -2.70 9.19 -14.68
C LEU A 117 -3.86 8.38 -14.09
N GLY A 118 -3.77 8.04 -12.82
CA GLY A 118 -4.84 7.35 -12.12
C GLY A 118 -5.09 7.90 -10.73
N ILE A 119 -6.31 7.66 -10.24
CA ILE A 119 -6.72 8.04 -8.88
C ILE A 119 -7.22 6.79 -8.19
N GLY A 120 -6.66 6.49 -7.03
CA GLY A 120 -7.06 5.38 -6.18
C GLY A 120 -7.65 5.87 -4.86
N LYS A 121 -8.62 5.10 -4.36
CA LYS A 121 -9.17 5.29 -3.03
C LYS A 121 -8.64 4.19 -2.12
N ALA A 122 -7.98 4.60 -1.04
CA ALA A 122 -7.32 3.67 -0.12
C ALA A 122 -8.02 3.64 1.24
N VAL A 123 -8.17 2.44 1.78
CA VAL A 123 -8.67 2.20 3.14
C VAL A 123 -7.77 1.16 3.78
N ALA A 124 -7.24 1.46 4.96
CA ALA A 124 -6.48 0.50 5.75
C ALA A 124 -7.19 0.23 7.07
N THR A 125 -7.25 -1.03 7.47
CA THR A 125 -7.90 -1.45 8.70
C THR A 125 -7.02 -2.41 9.50
N VAL A 126 -7.24 -2.44 10.80
CA VAL A 126 -6.66 -3.45 11.71
C VAL A 126 -7.82 -4.06 12.49
N ASP A 127 -7.99 -5.37 12.40
CA ASP A 127 -9.07 -6.10 13.08
C ASP A 127 -10.45 -5.46 12.82
N GLY A 128 -10.71 -5.01 11.60
CA GLY A 128 -11.95 -4.38 11.19
C GLY A 128 -12.10 -2.90 11.55
N GLU A 129 -11.15 -2.33 12.32
CA GLU A 129 -11.17 -0.92 12.70
C GLU A 129 -10.37 -0.09 11.69
N THR A 130 -10.97 0.97 11.15
CA THR A 130 -10.30 1.83 10.18
C THR A 130 -9.12 2.56 10.81
N ALA A 131 -7.94 2.39 10.22
CA ALA A 131 -6.73 3.11 10.61
C ALA A 131 -6.48 4.31 9.71
N LEU A 132 -6.77 4.20 8.41
CA LEU A 132 -6.43 5.20 7.42
C LEU A 132 -7.44 5.20 6.28
N THR A 133 -7.81 6.38 5.81
CA THR A 133 -8.47 6.61 4.52
C THR A 133 -7.72 7.68 3.75
N ALA A 134 -7.58 7.52 2.43
CA ALA A 134 -6.90 8.52 1.60
C ALA A 134 -7.32 8.36 0.14
N GLU A 135 -7.09 9.43 -0.63
CA GLU A 135 -7.20 9.41 -2.08
C GLU A 135 -5.81 9.65 -2.68
N LEU A 136 -5.39 8.77 -3.57
CA LEU A 136 -4.04 8.73 -4.10
C LEU A 136 -4.07 9.00 -5.60
N THR A 137 -3.33 10.00 -6.06
CA THR A 137 -3.09 10.22 -7.49
C THR A 137 -1.72 9.68 -7.86
N PHE A 138 -1.63 8.93 -8.93
CA PHE A 138 -0.38 8.32 -9.36
C PHE A 138 -0.15 8.46 -10.87
N MET A 139 1.12 8.44 -11.25
CA MET A 139 1.57 8.45 -12.65
C MET A 139 2.32 7.16 -12.93
N ILE A 140 2.01 6.54 -14.07
CA ILE A 140 2.66 5.31 -14.51
C ILE A 140 3.64 5.65 -15.64
N GLN A 141 4.89 5.26 -15.45
CA GLN A 141 5.96 5.50 -16.45
C GLN A 141 6.81 4.26 -16.65
#